data_e26ab0cf452f7dc084dfe1182ab29457
#
_entry.id   e26ab0cf452f7dc084dfe1182ab29457
#
_cell.length_a   1.000
_cell.length_b   1.000
_cell.length_c   1.000
_cell.angle_alpha   90.00
_cell.angle_beta   90.00
_cell.angle_gamma   90.00
#
_symmetry.space_group_name_H-M   'P 1'
#
loop_
_entity.id
_entity.type
_entity.pdbx_description
1 polymer ?
#
loop_
_entity_poly.entity_id
_entity_poly.type
_entity_poly.pdbx_seq_one_letter_code
_entity_poly.pdbx_strand_id
1 'polypeptide(L)'
;MSRRDKLFDLPIYNKAELILDLVNSLLNTISEEDEYLNATKYMMRDDAAIICAKIAGAEGGDMYSIRMQNAAIIRDHAMHLYLQVGGLRFHDSFKDIDYVTLIRKEIDEFRELFINWVANFDKSNYYWDEWELFNPPGAIPPDPNAYQDPINWDDFTEGMNFDDDEEDKEE
;
A
#
# COMPACT_ATOMS: atom_id res chain seq x y z
N MET A 1 4.98 -13.09 19.20
CA MET A 1 3.95 -12.63 18.29
C MET A 1 4.61 -12.32 16.96
N SER A 2 4.20 -12.98 15.87
CA SER A 2 4.82 -12.75 14.56
C SER A 2 4.39 -11.36 14.01
N ARG A 3 5.12 -10.82 13.01
CA ARG A 3 4.69 -9.58 12.33
C ARG A 3 3.30 -9.73 11.70
N ARG A 4 3.01 -10.92 11.23
CA ARG A 4 1.71 -11.28 10.64
C ARG A 4 0.58 -11.21 11.68
N ASP A 5 0.81 -11.73 12.89
CA ASP A 5 -0.19 -11.69 13.96
C ASP A 5 -0.53 -10.24 14.33
N LYS A 6 0.49 -9.35 14.40
CA LYS A 6 0.30 -7.93 14.68
C LYS A 6 -0.56 -7.21 13.63
N LEU A 7 -0.41 -7.57 12.34
CA LEU A 7 -1.20 -6.98 11.26
C LEU A 7 -2.69 -7.28 11.43
N PHE A 8 -3.04 -8.54 11.74
CA PHE A 8 -4.43 -8.95 11.94
C PHE A 8 -5.09 -8.37 13.20
N ASP A 9 -4.29 -7.85 14.15
CA ASP A 9 -4.79 -7.16 15.33
C ASP A 9 -5.04 -5.66 15.09
N LEU A 10 -4.65 -5.11 13.92
CA LEU A 10 -4.81 -3.69 13.60
C LEU A 10 -6.26 -3.38 13.19
N PRO A 11 -6.93 -2.44 13.89
CA PRO A 11 -8.30 -2.05 13.54
C PRO A 11 -8.44 -1.53 12.11
N ILE A 12 -7.44 -0.80 11.60
CA ILE A 12 -7.44 -0.28 10.23
C ILE A 12 -7.36 -1.41 9.20
N TYR A 13 -6.57 -2.46 9.45
CA TYR A 13 -6.45 -3.60 8.55
C TYR A 13 -7.75 -4.41 8.52
N ASN A 14 -8.33 -4.69 9.68
CA ASN A 14 -9.61 -5.39 9.78
C ASN A 14 -10.74 -4.62 9.09
N LYS A 15 -10.74 -3.28 9.18
CA LYS A 15 -11.72 -2.45 8.47
C LYS A 15 -11.50 -2.50 6.96
N ALA A 16 -10.25 -2.51 6.48
CA ALA A 16 -9.94 -2.66 5.07
C ALA A 16 -10.38 -4.02 4.51
N GLU A 17 -10.15 -5.12 5.25
CA GLU A 17 -10.64 -6.46 4.87
C GLU A 17 -12.17 -6.50 4.82
N LEU A 18 -12.87 -5.90 5.78
CA LEU A 18 -14.32 -5.79 5.75
C LEU A 18 -14.82 -5.05 4.49
N ILE A 19 -14.17 -3.94 4.13
CA ILE A 19 -14.49 -3.20 2.89
C ILE A 19 -14.27 -4.08 1.67
N LEU A 20 -13.16 -4.81 1.58
CA LEU A 20 -12.88 -5.73 0.48
C LEU A 20 -13.94 -6.83 0.37
N ASP A 21 -14.36 -7.41 1.47
CA ASP A 21 -15.41 -8.44 1.50
C ASP A 21 -16.77 -7.89 1.06
N LEU A 22 -17.11 -6.68 1.50
CA LEU A 22 -18.34 -6.00 1.08
C LEU A 22 -18.31 -5.65 -0.42
N VAL A 23 -17.17 -5.18 -0.92
CA VAL A 23 -16.97 -4.94 -2.35
C VAL A 23 -17.14 -6.24 -3.13
N ASN A 24 -16.47 -7.33 -2.75
CA ASN A 24 -16.63 -8.62 -3.40
C ASN A 24 -18.08 -9.11 -3.39
N SER A 25 -18.79 -8.92 -2.29
CA SER A 25 -20.22 -9.27 -2.19
C SER A 25 -21.08 -8.44 -3.15
N LEU A 26 -20.84 -7.12 -3.20
CA LEU A 26 -21.49 -6.22 -4.15
C LEU A 26 -21.23 -6.65 -5.60
N LEU A 27 -19.96 -6.96 -5.96
CA LEU A 27 -19.59 -7.33 -7.32
C LEU A 27 -20.29 -8.59 -7.81
N ASN A 28 -20.64 -9.51 -6.91
CA ASN A 28 -21.37 -10.73 -7.24
C ASN A 28 -22.86 -10.44 -7.59
N THR A 29 -23.40 -9.27 -7.25
CA THR A 29 -24.78 -8.88 -7.62
C THR A 29 -24.85 -8.22 -9.00
N ILE A 30 -23.75 -7.77 -9.55
CA ILE A 30 -23.67 -7.07 -10.85
C ILE A 30 -23.69 -8.09 -11.98
N SER A 31 -24.63 -7.94 -12.93
CA SER A 31 -24.72 -8.80 -14.12
C SER A 31 -23.48 -8.69 -15.00
N GLU A 32 -23.08 -9.82 -15.61
CA GLU A 32 -21.95 -9.87 -16.56
C GLU A 32 -22.32 -9.32 -17.95
N GLU A 33 -23.61 -9.10 -18.21
CA GLU A 33 -24.10 -8.56 -19.48
C GLU A 33 -23.84 -7.06 -19.66
N ASP A 34 -23.56 -6.35 -18.56
CA ASP A 34 -23.28 -4.90 -18.56
C ASP A 34 -21.77 -4.64 -18.64
N GLU A 35 -21.29 -4.31 -19.86
CA GLU A 35 -19.87 -4.08 -20.12
C GLU A 35 -19.28 -2.95 -19.26
N TYR A 36 -20.03 -1.87 -19.04
CA TYR A 36 -19.60 -0.74 -18.23
C TYR A 36 -19.45 -1.13 -16.77
N LEU A 37 -20.45 -1.78 -16.19
CA LEU A 37 -20.41 -2.24 -14.81
C LEU A 37 -19.33 -3.31 -14.62
N ASN A 38 -19.09 -4.16 -15.62
CA ASN A 38 -18.02 -5.16 -15.55
C ASN A 38 -16.62 -4.51 -15.51
N ALA A 39 -16.36 -3.48 -16.31
CA ALA A 39 -15.10 -2.75 -16.23
C ALA A 39 -14.93 -2.12 -14.82
N THR A 40 -15.98 -1.51 -14.29
CA THR A 40 -15.99 -0.89 -12.95
C THR A 40 -15.79 -1.92 -11.83
N LYS A 41 -16.28 -3.16 -11.99
CA LYS A 41 -16.05 -4.28 -11.04
C LYS A 41 -14.57 -4.49 -10.75
N TYR A 42 -13.77 -4.64 -11.82
CA TYR A 42 -12.34 -4.91 -11.66
C TYR A 42 -11.64 -3.76 -10.94
N MET A 43 -11.97 -2.53 -11.31
CA MET A 43 -11.37 -1.34 -10.68
C MET A 43 -11.71 -1.25 -9.19
N MET A 44 -12.97 -1.48 -8.80
CA MET A 44 -13.39 -1.46 -7.39
C MET A 44 -12.69 -2.56 -6.57
N ARG A 45 -12.55 -3.77 -7.14
CA ARG A 45 -11.86 -4.88 -6.47
C ARG A 45 -10.39 -4.57 -6.27
N ASP A 46 -9.73 -4.05 -7.31
CA ASP A 46 -8.32 -3.70 -7.27
C ASP A 46 -8.06 -2.61 -6.24
N ASP A 47 -8.88 -1.55 -6.23
CA ASP A 47 -8.77 -0.49 -5.23
C ASP A 47 -8.88 -1.04 -3.80
N ALA A 48 -9.88 -1.86 -3.51
CA ALA A 48 -10.06 -2.45 -2.19
C ALA A 48 -8.91 -3.39 -1.79
N ALA A 49 -8.41 -4.20 -2.72
CA ALA A 49 -7.29 -5.11 -2.49
C ALA A 49 -5.96 -4.36 -2.27
N ILE A 50 -5.72 -3.29 -3.03
CA ILE A 50 -4.52 -2.45 -2.89
C ILE A 50 -4.50 -1.78 -1.52
N ILE A 51 -5.63 -1.31 -0.99
CA ILE A 51 -5.70 -0.74 0.36
C ILE A 51 -5.17 -1.75 1.39
N CYS A 52 -5.65 -3.00 1.39
CA CYS A 52 -5.18 -4.05 2.30
C CYS A 52 -3.68 -4.32 2.13
N ALA A 53 -3.22 -4.49 0.89
CA ALA A 53 -1.81 -4.77 0.57
C ALA A 53 -0.88 -3.63 1.02
N LYS A 54 -1.31 -2.37 0.88
CA LYS A 54 -0.51 -1.20 1.25
C LYS A 54 -0.45 -0.96 2.75
N ILE A 55 -1.50 -1.31 3.51
CA ILE A 55 -1.43 -1.33 4.98
C ILE A 55 -0.40 -2.39 5.42
N ALA A 56 -0.46 -3.61 4.86
CA ALA A 56 0.51 -4.66 5.16
C ALA A 56 1.95 -4.24 4.80
N GLY A 57 2.14 -3.58 3.66
CA GLY A 57 3.44 -3.05 3.24
C GLY A 57 3.98 -1.96 4.18
N ALA A 58 3.12 -1.06 4.66
CA ALA A 58 3.49 -0.03 5.62
C ALA A 58 3.89 -0.61 6.99
N GLU A 59 3.24 -1.70 7.42
CA GLU A 59 3.55 -2.40 8.68
C GLU A 59 4.76 -3.36 8.56
N GLY A 60 5.21 -3.64 7.33
CA GLY A 60 6.40 -4.45 7.06
C GLY A 60 7.72 -3.79 7.46
N GLY A 61 7.73 -2.47 7.68
CA GLY A 61 8.89 -1.69 8.11
C GLY A 61 8.47 -0.46 8.90
N ASP A 62 9.35 0.03 9.79
CA ASP A 62 9.03 1.18 10.66
C ASP A 62 9.50 2.52 10.08
N MET A 63 9.93 2.57 8.81
CA MET A 63 10.43 3.78 8.18
C MET A 63 9.30 4.75 7.83
N TYR A 64 9.34 5.94 8.42
CA TYR A 64 8.34 6.99 8.21
C TYR A 64 8.08 7.29 6.74
N SER A 65 9.13 7.50 5.94
CA SER A 65 9.00 7.86 4.53
C SER A 65 8.26 6.78 3.73
N ILE A 66 8.56 5.49 3.95
CA ILE A 66 7.87 4.36 3.31
C ILE A 66 6.42 4.25 3.79
N ARG A 67 6.19 4.43 5.08
CA ARG A 67 4.82 4.40 5.66
C ARG A 67 3.97 5.52 5.08
N MET A 68 4.50 6.74 4.96
CA MET A 68 3.81 7.87 4.34
C MET A 68 3.53 7.66 2.86
N GLN A 69 4.46 7.09 2.11
CA GLN A 69 4.25 6.73 0.71
C GLN A 69 3.09 5.72 0.57
N ASN A 70 3.07 4.66 1.38
CA ASN A 70 1.97 3.71 1.38
C ASN A 70 0.65 4.37 1.81
N ALA A 71 0.67 5.26 2.80
CA ALA A 71 -0.51 6.01 3.24
C ALA A 71 -1.09 6.89 2.12
N ALA A 72 -0.25 7.54 1.31
CA ALA A 72 -0.71 8.32 0.16
C ALA A 72 -1.44 7.43 -0.87
N ILE A 73 -0.89 6.24 -1.16
CA ILE A 73 -1.52 5.28 -2.07
C ILE A 73 -2.85 4.76 -1.49
N ILE A 74 -2.89 4.40 -0.21
CA ILE A 74 -4.12 3.95 0.47
C ILE A 74 -5.22 5.02 0.36
N ARG A 75 -4.87 6.28 0.64
CA ARG A 75 -5.82 7.39 0.54
C ARG A 75 -6.38 7.54 -0.88
N ASP A 76 -5.53 7.43 -1.89
CA ASP A 76 -5.93 7.58 -3.29
C ASP A 76 -6.92 6.48 -3.71
N HIS A 77 -6.58 5.22 -3.44
CA HIS A 77 -7.46 4.08 -3.74
C HIS A 77 -8.77 4.11 -2.94
N ALA A 78 -8.74 4.55 -1.67
CA ALA A 78 -9.95 4.70 -0.87
C ALA A 78 -10.88 5.78 -1.44
N MET A 79 -10.33 6.89 -1.95
CA MET A 79 -11.10 7.94 -2.62
C MET A 79 -11.68 7.46 -3.95
N HIS A 80 -10.90 6.73 -4.76
CA HIS A 80 -11.39 6.15 -6.01
C HIS A 80 -12.55 5.19 -5.73
N LEU A 81 -12.36 4.26 -4.82
CA LEU A 81 -13.40 3.30 -4.43
C LEU A 81 -14.68 4.00 -3.95
N TYR A 82 -14.54 5.04 -3.10
CA TYR A 82 -15.66 5.82 -2.60
C TYR A 82 -16.47 6.47 -3.73
N LEU A 83 -15.78 7.01 -4.74
CA LEU A 83 -16.41 7.64 -5.90
C LEU A 83 -17.06 6.61 -6.82
N GLN A 84 -16.38 5.52 -7.14
CA GLN A 84 -16.88 4.44 -8.00
C GLN A 84 -18.12 3.81 -7.43
N VAL A 85 -18.08 3.41 -6.15
CA VAL A 85 -19.26 2.85 -5.44
C VAL A 85 -20.41 3.86 -5.43
N GLY A 86 -20.09 5.16 -5.19
CA GLY A 86 -21.11 6.22 -5.24
C GLY A 86 -21.73 6.39 -6.63
N GLY A 87 -20.94 6.16 -7.68
CA GLY A 87 -21.38 6.27 -9.09
C GLY A 87 -22.39 5.22 -9.50
N LEU A 88 -22.35 4.01 -8.88
CA LEU A 88 -23.29 2.92 -9.20
C LEU A 88 -24.75 3.31 -9.10
N ARG A 89 -25.11 4.22 -8.17
CA ARG A 89 -26.49 4.68 -7.99
C ARG A 89 -27.11 5.43 -9.19
N PHE A 90 -26.25 5.87 -10.11
CA PHE A 90 -26.69 6.58 -11.32
C PHE A 90 -26.82 5.64 -12.52
N HIS A 91 -26.59 4.34 -12.33
CA HIS A 91 -26.69 3.35 -13.39
C HIS A 91 -28.04 2.63 -13.34
N ASP A 92 -28.81 2.70 -14.41
CA ASP A 92 -30.20 2.20 -14.45
C ASP A 92 -30.34 0.69 -14.18
N SER A 93 -29.33 -0.10 -14.56
CA SER A 93 -29.30 -1.55 -14.35
C SER A 93 -28.92 -1.95 -12.92
N PHE A 94 -28.34 -1.05 -12.13
CA PHE A 94 -27.92 -1.34 -10.77
C PHE A 94 -29.07 -1.14 -9.76
N LYS A 95 -29.31 -2.14 -8.90
CA LYS A 95 -30.46 -2.13 -7.97
C LYS A 95 -30.05 -2.17 -6.48
N ASP A 96 -28.83 -2.58 -6.17
CA ASP A 96 -28.41 -2.88 -4.80
C ASP A 96 -27.87 -1.65 -4.05
N ILE A 97 -28.69 -0.60 -3.96
CA ILE A 97 -28.34 0.71 -3.38
C ILE A 97 -27.92 0.60 -1.89
N ASP A 98 -28.42 -0.39 -1.17
CA ASP A 98 -28.07 -0.63 0.23
C ASP A 98 -26.58 -0.95 0.38
N TYR A 99 -26.00 -1.73 -0.55
CA TYR A 99 -24.55 -1.97 -0.58
C TYR A 99 -23.74 -0.68 -0.79
N VAL A 100 -24.19 0.21 -1.67
CA VAL A 100 -23.54 1.50 -1.88
C VAL A 100 -23.49 2.31 -0.58
N THR A 101 -24.61 2.36 0.12
CA THR A 101 -24.71 3.11 1.38
C THR A 101 -23.82 2.50 2.45
N LEU A 102 -23.82 1.16 2.58
CA LEU A 102 -23.03 0.44 3.55
C LEU A 102 -21.52 0.63 3.29
N ILE A 103 -21.05 0.35 2.05
CA ILE A 103 -19.61 0.44 1.72
C ILE A 103 -19.09 1.87 1.93
N ARG A 104 -19.85 2.90 1.53
CA ARG A 104 -19.44 4.29 1.74
C ARG A 104 -19.35 4.64 3.22
N LYS A 105 -20.25 4.14 4.05
CA LYS A 105 -20.18 4.30 5.51
C LYS A 105 -18.92 3.63 6.07
N GLU A 106 -18.60 2.41 5.65
CA GLU A 106 -17.41 1.70 6.10
C GLU A 106 -16.11 2.42 5.66
N ILE A 107 -16.10 3.04 4.47
CA ILE A 107 -14.96 3.86 4.03
C ILE A 107 -14.86 5.15 4.87
N ASP A 108 -15.96 5.78 5.27
CA ASP A 108 -15.94 6.93 6.18
C ASP A 108 -15.37 6.56 7.56
N GLU A 109 -15.76 5.40 8.12
CA GLU A 109 -15.19 4.87 9.36
C GLU A 109 -13.71 4.48 9.20
N PHE A 110 -13.34 3.90 8.06
CA PHE A 110 -11.94 3.62 7.70
C PHE A 110 -11.10 4.90 7.71
N ARG A 111 -11.61 6.01 7.19
CA ARG A 111 -10.92 7.29 7.18
C ARG A 111 -10.54 7.76 8.58
N GLU A 112 -11.41 7.60 9.57
CA GLU A 112 -11.12 7.96 10.97
C GLU A 112 -9.99 7.08 11.56
N LEU A 113 -10.03 5.78 11.28
CA LEU A 113 -8.94 4.86 11.68
C LEU A 113 -7.63 5.20 10.97
N PHE A 114 -7.69 5.56 9.69
CA PHE A 114 -6.54 5.94 8.88
C PHE A 114 -5.86 7.21 9.43
N ILE A 115 -6.61 8.25 9.77
CA ILE A 115 -6.06 9.48 10.35
C ILE A 115 -5.31 9.16 11.63
N ASN A 116 -5.91 8.37 12.52
CA ASN A 116 -5.28 7.97 13.78
C ASN A 116 -4.03 7.10 13.55
N TRP A 117 -4.07 6.19 12.59
CA TRP A 117 -2.95 5.32 12.25
C TRP A 117 -1.75 6.11 11.73
N VAL A 118 -1.95 7.04 10.79
CA VAL A 118 -0.91 7.92 10.24
C VAL A 118 -0.32 8.83 11.33
N ALA A 119 -1.15 9.35 12.23
CA ALA A 119 -0.69 10.22 13.32
C ALA A 119 0.31 9.55 14.27
N ASN A 120 0.28 8.20 14.34
CA ASN A 120 1.17 7.40 15.19
C ASN A 120 2.46 6.93 14.49
N PHE A 121 2.75 7.36 13.27
CA PHE A 121 4.00 7.01 12.61
C PHE A 121 5.20 7.65 13.30
N ASP A 122 6.25 6.86 13.53
CA ASP A 122 7.50 7.34 14.15
C ASP A 122 8.26 8.24 13.18
N LYS A 123 8.22 9.54 13.46
CA LYS A 123 8.88 10.58 12.65
C LYS A 123 10.39 10.61 12.80
N SER A 124 10.94 9.93 13.81
CA SER A 124 12.39 9.90 14.04
C SER A 124 13.09 8.83 13.17
N ASN A 125 12.34 7.81 12.72
CA ASN A 125 12.85 6.72 11.89
C ASN A 125 12.48 6.95 10.42
N TYR A 126 13.31 7.71 9.71
CA TYR A 126 13.11 8.01 8.28
C TYR A 126 14.44 7.94 7.54
N TYR A 127 14.37 7.69 6.22
CA TYR A 127 15.42 8.07 5.30
C TYR A 127 15.01 9.33 4.54
N TRP A 128 15.99 10.11 4.11
CA TRP A 128 15.72 11.31 3.34
C TRP A 128 15.09 10.94 1.99
N ASP A 129 13.90 11.51 1.71
CA ASP A 129 13.25 11.42 0.43
C ASP A 129 13.71 12.57 -0.46
N GLU A 130 14.45 12.25 -1.52
CA GLU A 130 15.00 13.22 -2.49
C GLU A 130 13.91 14.03 -3.22
N TRP A 131 12.67 13.52 -3.25
CA TRP A 131 11.53 14.22 -3.82
C TRP A 131 10.86 15.16 -2.82
N GLU A 132 11.31 15.17 -1.59
CA GLU A 132 10.81 15.99 -0.47
C GLU A 132 9.30 15.84 -0.19
N LEU A 133 8.68 14.74 -0.64
CA LEU A 133 7.25 14.48 -0.45
C LEU A 133 6.93 13.80 0.87
N PHE A 134 7.82 12.89 1.31
CA PHE A 134 7.57 12.01 2.45
C PHE A 134 8.56 12.20 3.59
N ASN A 135 9.23 13.33 3.64
CA ASN A 135 10.06 13.70 4.78
C ASN A 135 9.18 14.13 5.97
N PRO A 136 9.54 13.76 7.22
CA PRO A 136 8.82 14.26 8.37
C PRO A 136 9.00 15.77 8.54
N PRO A 137 8.04 16.47 9.15
CA PRO A 137 8.17 17.90 9.41
C PRO A 137 9.44 18.22 10.21
N GLY A 138 10.27 19.13 9.68
CA GLY A 138 11.55 19.53 10.29
C GLY A 138 12.73 18.60 9.97
N ALA A 139 12.56 17.65 9.07
CA ALA A 139 13.67 16.83 8.55
C ALA A 139 14.74 17.74 7.90
N ILE A 140 16.00 17.38 8.08
CA ILE A 140 17.15 18.10 7.53
C ILE A 140 17.78 17.20 6.45
N PRO A 141 18.12 17.75 5.26
CA PRO A 141 18.83 17.00 4.25
C PRO A 141 20.14 16.41 4.79
N PRO A 142 20.53 15.20 4.39
CA PRO A 142 21.82 14.65 4.76
C PRO A 142 22.94 15.55 4.23
N ASP A 143 24.04 15.63 4.99
CA ASP A 143 25.23 16.33 4.52
C ASP A 143 25.73 15.67 3.22
N PRO A 144 25.83 16.41 2.10
CA PRO A 144 26.33 15.86 0.84
C PRO A 144 27.72 15.24 0.93
N ASN A 145 28.49 15.63 1.96
CA ASN A 145 29.85 15.13 2.18
C ASN A 145 29.88 13.95 3.19
N ALA A 146 28.77 13.65 3.87
CA ALA A 146 28.73 12.55 4.85
C ALA A 146 28.91 11.15 4.22
N TYR A 147 28.67 11.03 2.92
CA TYR A 147 28.81 9.78 2.15
C TYR A 147 30.11 9.69 1.35
N GLN A 148 31.10 10.53 1.67
CA GLN A 148 32.43 10.52 1.00
C GLN A 148 33.43 9.58 1.69
N ASP A 149 33.01 8.64 2.53
CA ASP A 149 33.88 7.50 2.77
C ASP A 149 33.91 6.67 1.47
N PRO A 150 35.06 6.70 0.74
CA PRO A 150 35.14 5.92 -0.48
C PRO A 150 34.92 4.47 -0.10
N ILE A 151 33.94 3.83 -0.74
CA ILE A 151 33.84 2.38 -0.67
C ILE A 151 35.18 1.86 -1.09
N ASN A 152 35.94 1.29 -0.14
CA ASN A 152 37.19 0.62 -0.47
C ASN A 152 36.82 -0.66 -1.24
N TRP A 153 36.83 -0.54 -2.56
CA TRP A 153 36.52 -1.65 -3.45
C TRP A 153 37.48 -2.84 -3.26
N ASP A 154 38.65 -2.60 -2.73
CA ASP A 154 39.64 -3.65 -2.43
C ASP A 154 39.13 -4.52 -1.25
N ASP A 155 38.54 -3.92 -0.20
CA ASP A 155 37.93 -4.68 0.90
C ASP A 155 36.71 -5.49 0.45
N PHE A 156 35.99 -5.02 -0.56
CA PHE A 156 34.84 -5.72 -1.11
C PHE A 156 35.26 -6.91 -1.99
N THR A 157 36.36 -6.80 -2.71
CA THR A 157 36.86 -7.86 -3.62
C THR A 157 37.72 -8.91 -2.91
N GLU A 158 38.34 -8.59 -1.78
CA GLU A 158 39.12 -9.55 -0.98
C GLU A 158 38.27 -10.74 -0.43
N GLY A 159 36.96 -10.56 -0.34
CA GLY A 159 36.01 -11.63 0.07
C GLY A 159 35.45 -12.46 -1.08
N MET A 160 35.70 -12.07 -2.33
CA MET A 160 35.22 -12.81 -3.52
C MET A 160 36.41 -13.59 -4.13
N ASN A 161 36.59 -14.82 -3.67
CA ASN A 161 37.40 -15.78 -4.42
C ASN A 161 36.67 -16.10 -5.73
N PHE A 162 37.12 -15.54 -6.83
CA PHE A 162 36.79 -16.10 -8.14
C PHE A 162 37.72 -17.31 -8.31
N ASP A 163 37.20 -18.50 -8.01
CA ASP A 163 37.86 -19.74 -8.40
C ASP A 163 37.89 -19.72 -9.96
N ASP A 164 39.09 -19.50 -10.50
CA ASP A 164 39.36 -19.73 -11.91
C ASP A 164 39.14 -21.23 -12.17
N ASP A 165 37.97 -21.58 -12.74
CA ASP A 165 37.76 -22.90 -13.29
C ASP A 165 38.80 -23.15 -14.36
N GLU A 166 39.82 -23.94 -14.03
CA GLU A 166 40.85 -24.42 -14.96
C GLU A 166 40.14 -25.19 -16.08
N GLU A 167 40.27 -24.68 -17.30
CA GLU A 167 39.88 -25.38 -18.51
C GLU A 167 40.55 -26.76 -18.58
N ASP A 168 39.76 -27.80 -18.47
CA ASP A 168 40.18 -29.16 -18.84
C ASP A 168 40.59 -29.18 -20.31
N LYS A 169 41.91 -29.21 -20.53
CA LYS A 169 42.49 -29.58 -21.83
C LYS A 169 42.45 -31.09 -21.96
N GLU A 170 41.45 -31.58 -22.73
CA GLU A 170 41.50 -32.92 -23.27
C GLU A 170 42.55 -33.04 -24.37
N GLU A 171 43.43 -34.03 -24.21
CA GLU A 171 44.30 -34.61 -25.27
C GLU A 171 43.52 -35.65 -26.05
#